data_aa299534bdc6fc0bc2edae1c409d0314
#
_entry.id   aa299534bdc6fc0bc2edae1c409d0314
#
_cell.length_a   1.000
_cell.length_b   1.000
_cell.length_c   1.000
_cell.angle_alpha   90.00
_cell.angle_beta   90.00
_cell.angle_gamma   90.00
#
_symmetry.space_group_name_H-M   'P 1'
#
loop_
_entity.id
_entity.type
_entity.pdbx_description
1 polymer ?
#
loop_
_entity_poly.entity_id
_entity_poly.type
_entity_poly.pdbx_seq_one_letter_code
_entity_poly.pdbx_strand_id
1 'polypeptide(L)'
;MVSLDLLNAPAGSRLDQSVLDDKSLTVVLATTTLSSACPLCAFDSSRVHSRYTRRFADLPCFGRAVQLHVAVRRFFCSELQCPRRIFAERLPGFAAPYARTTSLLRATHEAIGCALGGEPGSRLSIRLAIAASPDTLLRRVKQLKDESKPPPRFVGIDDWAWRKGHRYGTIIVDLERGDVVDLLPDRDAETVKKWLENHPGVELISRDRSSTYAQAAAEGAPKAQQVADRWHLLKNLREAIERLLERQFNVVDKAIKVAETAANPPPSVPTSDHAVDVAPTVQSPSPQPPSDQTLESPSLQAQRARRKRKIERFEQVHERHRQGHSARRITRDLHMSSHTVARYLRCKALPDWKPGRAWRSRWDEHREWIDARIAEGDTNASQLYRQLTARGFHGSYNSVQRYVRRRLGATGRRRERVNAARPSDPPPPSPRQLSFEWVRRPEDRKPNEKRRIDAIRASSDELAAAFGLADEFADLPRKRSRGTLGDWLVKGETSTCPEIRRFAESIRRDEAAVLAAMTERWSNGPVEGHVNRLKMIKRQMYGRAGFRLLMARVVNAA
;
A
#
# COMPACT_ATOMS: atom_id res chain seq x y z
N MET A 1 0.25 -30.30 -42.65
CA MET A 1 0.55 -31.37 -41.66
C MET A 1 1.21 -30.68 -40.45
N VAL A 2 0.67 -30.85 -39.24
CA VAL A 2 1.27 -30.27 -38.02
C VAL A 2 2.48 -31.10 -37.66
N SER A 3 3.70 -30.50 -37.65
CA SER A 3 4.89 -31.18 -37.20
C SER A 3 4.90 -31.35 -35.67
N LEU A 4 5.37 -32.50 -35.17
CA LEU A 4 5.57 -32.76 -33.74
C LEU A 4 6.53 -31.76 -33.10
N ASP A 5 7.46 -31.22 -33.87
CA ASP A 5 8.45 -30.24 -33.40
C ASP A 5 7.83 -28.90 -33.03
N LEU A 6 6.64 -28.59 -33.56
CA LEU A 6 5.87 -27.39 -33.21
C LEU A 6 4.95 -27.59 -32.01
N LEU A 7 4.82 -28.81 -31.51
CA LEU A 7 3.96 -29.16 -30.40
C LEU A 7 4.84 -29.54 -29.20
N ASN A 8 4.46 -29.09 -28.02
CA ASN A 8 5.06 -29.59 -26.78
C ASN A 8 4.61 -31.04 -26.51
N ALA A 9 5.03 -31.97 -27.37
CA ALA A 9 4.67 -33.37 -27.29
C ALA A 9 5.55 -34.12 -26.27
N PRO A 10 5.03 -35.16 -25.58
CA PRO A 10 5.86 -36.01 -24.72
C PRO A 10 7.00 -36.65 -25.52
N ALA A 11 8.18 -36.73 -24.92
CA ALA A 11 9.29 -37.44 -25.54
C ALA A 11 8.89 -38.89 -25.88
N GLY A 12 9.31 -39.40 -27.04
CA GLY A 12 8.96 -40.73 -27.51
C GLY A 12 7.45 -40.88 -27.78
N SER A 13 6.85 -39.89 -28.40
CA SER A 13 5.47 -39.96 -28.90
C SER A 13 5.44 -39.84 -30.42
N ARG A 14 4.35 -40.35 -31.04
CA ARG A 14 4.03 -40.16 -32.45
C ARG A 14 2.71 -39.45 -32.59
N LEU A 15 2.53 -38.72 -33.67
CA LEU A 15 1.30 -38.10 -34.07
C LEU A 15 0.42 -39.14 -34.80
N ASP A 16 -0.78 -39.42 -34.26
CA ASP A 16 -1.73 -40.31 -34.90
C ASP A 16 -2.74 -39.52 -35.76
N GLN A 17 -3.24 -38.40 -35.22
CA GLN A 17 -4.25 -37.57 -35.89
C GLN A 17 -4.19 -36.12 -35.40
N SER A 18 -4.56 -35.16 -36.24
CA SER A 18 -4.87 -33.79 -35.86
C SER A 18 -6.20 -33.35 -36.48
N VAL A 19 -7.03 -32.67 -35.66
CA VAL A 19 -8.31 -32.12 -36.09
C VAL A 19 -8.30 -30.64 -35.75
N LEU A 20 -8.54 -29.81 -36.76
CA LEU A 20 -8.56 -28.36 -36.64
C LEU A 20 -10.00 -27.84 -36.81
N ASP A 21 -10.49 -27.18 -35.79
CA ASP A 21 -11.74 -26.42 -35.80
C ASP A 21 -11.48 -24.91 -35.77
N ASP A 22 -12.53 -24.11 -35.93
CA ASP A 22 -12.42 -22.65 -35.88
C ASP A 22 -11.79 -22.12 -34.57
N LYS A 23 -12.06 -22.80 -33.46
CA LYS A 23 -11.65 -22.36 -32.10
C LYS A 23 -10.69 -23.30 -31.39
N SER A 24 -10.48 -24.50 -31.92
CA SER A 24 -9.66 -25.52 -31.26
C SER A 24 -8.83 -26.34 -32.23
N LEU A 25 -7.68 -26.81 -31.73
CA LEU A 25 -6.85 -27.80 -32.34
C LEU A 25 -6.80 -29.03 -31.42
N THR A 26 -7.35 -30.15 -31.86
CA THR A 26 -7.21 -31.45 -31.17
C THR A 26 -6.12 -32.27 -31.80
N VAL A 27 -5.16 -32.71 -31.02
CA VAL A 27 -4.04 -33.53 -31.46
C VAL A 27 -4.07 -34.85 -30.73
N VAL A 28 -4.07 -35.95 -31.45
CA VAL A 28 -4.02 -37.33 -30.92
C VAL A 28 -2.59 -37.86 -31.03
N LEU A 29 -2.03 -38.20 -29.89
CA LEU A 29 -0.66 -38.70 -29.75
C LEU A 29 -0.68 -40.09 -29.11
N ALA A 30 0.31 -40.91 -29.45
CA ALA A 30 0.57 -42.19 -28.77
C ALA A 30 2.02 -42.27 -28.30
N THR A 31 2.25 -42.78 -27.09
CA THR A 31 3.60 -43.04 -26.58
C THR A 31 4.19 -44.26 -27.28
N THR A 32 5.47 -44.19 -27.69
CA THR A 32 6.19 -45.22 -28.44
C THR A 32 7.35 -45.83 -27.65
N THR A 33 7.64 -45.36 -26.44
CA THR A 33 8.70 -45.90 -25.57
C THR A 33 8.49 -47.40 -25.35
N LEU A 34 9.57 -48.21 -25.35
CA LEU A 34 9.43 -49.66 -25.22
C LEU A 34 9.12 -50.10 -23.78
N SER A 35 9.60 -49.39 -22.80
CA SER A 35 9.45 -49.66 -21.37
C SER A 35 9.11 -48.43 -20.56
N SER A 36 8.79 -48.60 -19.29
CA SER A 36 8.57 -47.55 -18.33
C SER A 36 8.94 -47.97 -16.91
N ALA A 37 9.61 -47.09 -16.16
CA ALA A 37 10.01 -47.37 -14.79
C ALA A 37 8.83 -47.28 -13.82
N CYS A 38 8.76 -48.23 -12.89
CA CYS A 38 7.79 -48.21 -11.80
C CYS A 38 8.06 -46.99 -10.89
N PRO A 39 7.07 -46.13 -10.62
CA PRO A 39 7.29 -44.93 -9.83
C PRO A 39 7.54 -45.18 -8.32
N LEU A 40 7.54 -46.43 -7.88
CA LEU A 40 7.77 -46.81 -6.48
C LEU A 40 9.12 -47.49 -6.27
N CYS A 41 9.46 -48.47 -7.12
CA CYS A 41 10.70 -49.26 -6.98
C CYS A 41 11.69 -49.05 -8.13
N ALA A 42 11.38 -48.17 -9.08
CA ALA A 42 12.17 -47.88 -10.27
C ALA A 42 12.43 -49.08 -11.22
N PHE A 43 11.80 -50.26 -11.00
CA PHE A 43 11.87 -51.40 -11.88
C PHE A 43 11.38 -51.03 -13.29
N ASP A 44 12.19 -51.28 -14.32
CA ASP A 44 11.84 -50.96 -15.70
C ASP A 44 11.04 -52.12 -16.33
N SER A 45 9.83 -51.86 -16.77
CA SER A 45 8.91 -52.85 -17.31
C SER A 45 8.52 -52.55 -18.73
N SER A 46 8.63 -53.56 -19.60
CA SER A 46 8.09 -53.57 -20.97
C SER A 46 6.74 -54.31 -21.09
N ARG A 47 6.26 -54.94 -20.03
CA ARG A 47 5.02 -55.72 -20.01
C ARG A 47 3.79 -54.84 -19.85
N VAL A 48 3.13 -54.55 -20.97
CA VAL A 48 1.94 -53.71 -21.03
C VAL A 48 0.72 -54.43 -20.46
N HIS A 49 0.05 -53.84 -19.46
CA HIS A 49 -1.23 -54.29 -18.92
C HIS A 49 -2.40 -53.81 -19.78
N SER A 50 -2.48 -52.48 -20.02
CA SER A 50 -3.60 -51.88 -20.74
C SER A 50 -3.22 -50.50 -21.31
N ARG A 51 -4.08 -49.94 -22.15
CA ARG A 51 -3.93 -48.58 -22.70
C ARG A 51 -5.16 -47.76 -22.36
N TYR A 52 -4.96 -46.41 -22.20
CA TYR A 52 -6.03 -45.47 -22.01
C TYR A 52 -5.60 -44.08 -22.48
N THR A 53 -6.55 -43.22 -22.78
CA THR A 53 -6.27 -41.86 -23.26
C THR A 53 -6.30 -40.88 -22.10
N ARG A 54 -5.24 -40.08 -21.98
CA ARG A 54 -5.22 -38.87 -21.13
C ARG A 54 -5.44 -37.65 -21.99
N ARG A 55 -6.22 -36.70 -21.46
CA ARG A 55 -6.50 -35.42 -22.12
C ARG A 55 -5.81 -34.29 -21.39
N PHE A 56 -5.12 -33.43 -22.13
CA PHE A 56 -4.39 -32.30 -21.60
C PHE A 56 -4.75 -31.05 -22.41
N ALA A 57 -5.03 -29.93 -21.72
CA ALA A 57 -4.97 -28.63 -22.35
C ALA A 57 -3.50 -28.18 -22.44
N ASP A 58 -3.14 -27.50 -23.52
CA ASP A 58 -1.82 -26.94 -23.77
C ASP A 58 -1.87 -25.47 -24.16
N LEU A 59 -0.73 -24.85 -24.43
CA LEU A 59 -0.65 -23.49 -24.94
C LEU A 59 -1.39 -23.38 -26.27
N PRO A 60 -1.98 -22.22 -26.58
CA PRO A 60 -2.76 -22.02 -27.79
C PRO A 60 -1.87 -22.04 -29.02
N CYS A 61 -2.40 -22.51 -30.12
CA CYS A 61 -1.76 -22.48 -31.42
C CYS A 61 -2.54 -21.56 -32.34
N PHE A 62 -1.92 -20.50 -32.85
CA PHE A 62 -2.55 -19.48 -33.71
C PHE A 62 -3.92 -18.98 -33.18
N GLY A 63 -3.98 -18.68 -31.87
CA GLY A 63 -5.17 -18.18 -31.20
C GLY A 63 -6.26 -19.23 -30.92
N ARG A 64 -6.02 -20.50 -31.22
CA ARG A 64 -6.93 -21.63 -30.97
C ARG A 64 -6.51 -22.40 -29.73
N ALA A 65 -7.47 -22.81 -28.91
CA ALA A 65 -7.22 -23.68 -27.77
C ALA A 65 -6.69 -25.05 -28.22
N VAL A 66 -5.64 -25.55 -27.60
CA VAL A 66 -5.04 -26.85 -27.92
C VAL A 66 -5.47 -27.90 -26.90
N GLN A 67 -5.94 -29.06 -27.42
CA GLN A 67 -6.27 -30.27 -26.66
C GLN A 67 -5.39 -31.43 -27.14
N LEU A 68 -4.58 -31.96 -26.26
CA LEU A 68 -3.73 -33.11 -26.55
C LEU A 68 -4.38 -34.37 -25.95
N HIS A 69 -4.72 -35.34 -26.82
CA HIS A 69 -5.23 -36.64 -26.45
C HIS A 69 -4.10 -37.63 -26.54
N VAL A 70 -3.47 -38.01 -25.43
CA VAL A 70 -2.30 -38.89 -25.40
C VAL A 70 -2.69 -40.28 -24.97
N ALA A 71 -2.54 -41.25 -25.88
CA ALA A 71 -2.68 -42.68 -25.59
C ALA A 71 -1.46 -43.12 -24.76
N VAL A 72 -1.69 -43.39 -23.49
CA VAL A 72 -0.67 -43.85 -22.52
C VAL A 72 -0.93 -45.27 -22.08
N ARG A 73 0.08 -45.95 -21.58
CA ARG A 73 0.01 -47.36 -21.18
C ARG A 73 0.02 -47.52 -19.66
N ARG A 74 -0.51 -48.65 -19.22
CA ARG A 74 -0.26 -49.17 -17.88
C ARG A 74 0.66 -50.40 -18.04
N PHE A 75 1.61 -50.55 -17.13
CA PHE A 75 2.57 -51.65 -17.11
C PHE A 75 2.41 -52.49 -15.85
N PHE A 76 2.76 -53.76 -15.93
CA PHE A 76 2.93 -54.59 -14.75
C PHE A 76 4.29 -54.31 -14.09
N CYS A 77 4.32 -54.21 -12.78
CA CYS A 77 5.56 -54.26 -12.03
C CYS A 77 5.88 -55.73 -11.68
N SER A 78 7.00 -56.23 -12.16
CA SER A 78 7.41 -57.62 -11.92
C SER A 78 8.36 -57.77 -10.73
N GLU A 79 8.70 -56.68 -10.04
CA GLU A 79 9.48 -56.70 -8.80
C GLU A 79 8.65 -57.32 -7.67
N LEU A 80 9.14 -58.45 -7.13
CA LEU A 80 8.42 -59.28 -6.15
C LEU A 80 8.17 -58.52 -4.83
N GLN A 81 9.10 -57.69 -4.41
CA GLN A 81 9.01 -56.93 -3.16
C GLN A 81 8.24 -55.61 -3.32
N CYS A 82 7.91 -55.22 -4.54
CA CYS A 82 7.15 -53.99 -4.79
C CYS A 82 5.66 -54.20 -4.47
N PRO A 83 5.04 -53.40 -3.61
CA PRO A 83 3.61 -53.53 -3.34
C PRO A 83 2.74 -53.07 -4.52
N ARG A 84 3.31 -52.39 -5.52
CA ARG A 84 2.60 -51.93 -6.71
C ARG A 84 2.68 -52.98 -7.82
N ARG A 85 1.54 -53.52 -8.20
CA ARG A 85 1.45 -54.53 -9.26
C ARG A 85 1.22 -53.94 -10.65
N ILE A 86 0.55 -52.78 -10.73
CA ILE A 86 0.24 -52.07 -11.97
C ILE A 86 0.51 -50.58 -11.77
N PHE A 87 1.20 -49.96 -12.75
CA PHE A 87 1.47 -48.54 -12.74
C PHE A 87 1.20 -47.92 -14.11
N ALA A 88 0.82 -46.64 -14.11
CA ALA A 88 0.63 -45.83 -15.31
C ALA A 88 1.98 -45.22 -15.75
N GLU A 89 2.23 -45.23 -17.04
CA GLU A 89 3.33 -44.55 -17.70
C GLU A 89 3.39 -43.08 -17.23
N ARG A 90 4.59 -42.61 -16.90
CA ARG A 90 4.85 -41.23 -16.55
C ARG A 90 5.29 -40.46 -17.78
N LEU A 91 4.99 -39.19 -17.82
CA LEU A 91 5.37 -38.28 -18.89
C LEU A 91 6.24 -37.15 -18.29
N PRO A 92 7.50 -37.45 -17.95
CA PRO A 92 8.39 -36.50 -17.29
C PRO A 92 8.59 -35.25 -18.16
N GLY A 93 8.70 -34.09 -17.55
CA GLY A 93 8.82 -32.81 -18.25
C GLY A 93 7.52 -32.31 -18.89
N PHE A 94 6.65 -33.23 -19.35
CA PHE A 94 5.42 -32.89 -20.05
C PHE A 94 4.23 -32.64 -19.13
N ALA A 95 3.93 -33.54 -18.21
CA ALA A 95 2.80 -33.37 -17.30
C ALA A 95 2.97 -34.15 -15.99
N ALA A 96 2.59 -33.54 -14.89
CA ALA A 96 2.55 -34.20 -13.58
C ALA A 96 1.51 -35.34 -13.54
N PRO A 97 1.62 -36.28 -12.58
CA PRO A 97 0.60 -37.29 -12.34
C PRO A 97 -0.77 -36.65 -12.15
N TYR A 98 -1.81 -37.21 -12.77
CA TYR A 98 -3.21 -36.74 -12.72
C TYR A 98 -3.46 -35.32 -13.26
N ALA A 99 -2.45 -34.63 -13.79
CA ALA A 99 -2.63 -33.33 -14.40
C ALA A 99 -3.56 -33.38 -15.62
N ARG A 100 -4.32 -32.32 -15.84
CA ARG A 100 -5.16 -32.05 -17.01
C ARG A 100 -4.61 -30.95 -17.91
N THR A 101 -3.43 -30.43 -17.57
CA THR A 101 -2.72 -29.42 -18.34
C THR A 101 -1.28 -29.85 -18.46
N THR A 102 -0.63 -29.45 -19.55
CA THR A 102 0.83 -29.61 -19.69
C THR A 102 1.55 -28.77 -18.63
N SER A 103 2.83 -29.13 -18.38
CA SER A 103 3.71 -28.37 -17.50
C SER A 103 3.89 -26.93 -18.00
N LEU A 104 3.98 -26.75 -19.32
CA LEU A 104 4.14 -25.44 -19.96
C LEU A 104 2.91 -24.53 -19.76
N LEU A 105 1.70 -25.07 -20.02
CA LEU A 105 0.46 -24.31 -19.74
C LEU A 105 0.30 -24.03 -18.24
N ARG A 106 0.71 -24.95 -17.38
CA ARG A 106 0.70 -24.74 -15.94
C ARG A 106 1.59 -23.57 -15.53
N ALA A 107 2.82 -23.52 -16.02
CA ALA A 107 3.76 -22.42 -15.75
C ALA A 107 3.23 -21.07 -16.26
N THR A 108 2.59 -21.05 -17.45
CA THR A 108 1.94 -19.85 -17.99
C THR A 108 0.81 -19.36 -17.08
N HIS A 109 -0.04 -20.27 -16.59
CA HIS A 109 -1.10 -19.88 -15.63
C HIS A 109 -0.54 -19.39 -14.30
N GLU A 110 0.57 -19.95 -13.83
CA GLU A 110 1.29 -19.50 -12.63
C GLU A 110 1.81 -18.07 -12.82
N ALA A 111 2.44 -17.78 -13.96
CA ALA A 111 2.92 -16.45 -14.31
C ALA A 111 1.75 -15.41 -14.40
N ILE A 112 0.66 -15.78 -15.08
CA ILE A 112 -0.55 -14.94 -15.15
C ILE A 112 -1.13 -14.69 -13.73
N GLY A 113 -1.20 -15.73 -12.91
CA GLY A 113 -1.69 -15.65 -11.54
C GLY A 113 -0.81 -14.77 -10.65
N CYS A 114 0.51 -14.84 -10.78
CA CYS A 114 1.45 -13.97 -10.08
C CYS A 114 1.30 -12.51 -10.50
N ALA A 115 1.24 -12.24 -11.79
CA ALA A 115 1.17 -10.89 -12.32
C ALA A 115 -0.18 -10.21 -12.04
N LEU A 116 -1.30 -10.90 -12.29
CA LEU A 116 -2.64 -10.30 -12.31
C LEU A 116 -3.57 -10.76 -11.17
N GLY A 117 -3.23 -11.85 -10.47
CA GLY A 117 -4.11 -12.47 -9.49
C GLY A 117 -5.25 -13.28 -10.13
N GLY A 118 -6.36 -13.48 -9.39
CA GLY A 118 -7.45 -14.38 -9.81
C GLY A 118 -8.31 -13.83 -10.95
N GLU A 119 -9.19 -12.89 -10.65
CA GLU A 119 -10.19 -12.39 -11.60
C GLU A 119 -9.62 -11.73 -12.87
N PRO A 120 -8.66 -10.78 -12.79
CA PRO A 120 -8.04 -10.23 -13.98
C PRO A 120 -7.27 -11.27 -14.79
N GLY A 121 -6.56 -12.19 -14.09
CA GLY A 121 -5.84 -13.29 -14.72
C GLY A 121 -6.77 -14.24 -15.47
N SER A 122 -7.92 -14.59 -14.88
CA SER A 122 -8.94 -15.42 -15.54
C SER A 122 -9.48 -14.77 -16.81
N ARG A 123 -9.80 -13.48 -16.75
CA ARG A 123 -10.24 -12.74 -17.96
C ARG A 123 -9.19 -12.73 -19.07
N LEU A 124 -7.92 -12.56 -18.70
CA LEU A 124 -6.83 -12.63 -19.68
C LEU A 124 -6.66 -14.03 -20.25
N SER A 125 -6.68 -15.06 -19.40
CA SER A 125 -6.51 -16.46 -19.83
C SER A 125 -7.62 -16.89 -20.83
N ILE A 126 -8.85 -16.43 -20.64
CA ILE A 126 -9.96 -16.67 -21.59
C ILE A 126 -9.66 -16.03 -22.95
N ARG A 127 -9.18 -14.78 -22.97
CA ARG A 127 -8.85 -14.08 -24.22
C ARG A 127 -7.67 -14.72 -24.96
N LEU A 128 -6.76 -15.37 -24.22
CA LEU A 128 -5.61 -16.07 -24.78
C LEU A 128 -5.92 -17.54 -25.16
N ALA A 129 -7.19 -17.97 -25.15
CA ALA A 129 -7.61 -19.34 -25.41
C ALA A 129 -6.98 -20.41 -24.49
N ILE A 130 -6.56 -20.02 -23.29
CA ILE A 130 -6.01 -20.88 -22.22
C ILE A 130 -6.83 -20.73 -20.92
N ALA A 131 -8.13 -20.80 -21.03
CA ALA A 131 -9.08 -20.49 -19.95
C ALA A 131 -8.74 -21.20 -18.63
N ALA A 132 -8.65 -20.42 -17.56
CA ALA A 132 -8.51 -20.88 -16.19
C ALA A 132 -9.42 -20.09 -15.27
N SER A 133 -10.05 -20.74 -14.29
CA SER A 133 -10.86 -20.04 -13.29
C SER A 133 -9.95 -19.24 -12.33
N PRO A 134 -10.49 -18.16 -11.70
CA PRO A 134 -9.75 -17.40 -10.69
C PRO A 134 -9.17 -18.27 -9.58
N ASP A 135 -9.94 -19.23 -9.09
CA ASP A 135 -9.50 -20.15 -8.04
C ASP A 135 -8.37 -21.08 -8.51
N THR A 136 -8.40 -21.51 -9.77
CA THR A 136 -7.32 -22.33 -10.34
C THR A 136 -6.02 -21.55 -10.38
N LEU A 137 -6.03 -20.31 -10.84
CA LEU A 137 -4.85 -19.45 -10.88
C LEU A 137 -4.30 -19.21 -9.46
N LEU A 138 -5.16 -18.81 -8.53
CA LEU A 138 -4.75 -18.54 -7.14
C LEU A 138 -4.22 -19.80 -6.43
N ARG A 139 -4.81 -20.97 -6.70
CA ARG A 139 -4.33 -22.24 -6.14
C ARG A 139 -2.94 -22.58 -6.67
N ARG A 140 -2.69 -22.39 -7.97
CA ARG A 140 -1.38 -22.63 -8.59
C ARG A 140 -0.32 -21.70 -8.01
N VAL A 141 -0.60 -20.41 -7.89
CA VAL A 141 0.32 -19.46 -7.23
C VAL A 141 0.66 -19.89 -5.80
N LYS A 142 -0.32 -20.34 -5.01
CA LYS A 142 -0.08 -20.83 -3.63
C LYS A 142 0.74 -22.13 -3.58
N GLN A 143 0.82 -22.86 -4.68
CA GLN A 143 1.56 -24.13 -4.80
C GLN A 143 2.95 -23.96 -5.43
N LEU A 144 3.30 -22.74 -5.86
CA LEU A 144 4.65 -22.44 -6.27
C LEU A 144 5.60 -22.80 -5.13
N LYS A 145 6.61 -23.56 -5.47
CA LYS A 145 7.74 -23.83 -4.58
C LYS A 145 8.75 -22.73 -4.81
N ASP A 146 9.37 -22.28 -3.73
CA ASP A 146 10.54 -21.43 -3.87
C ASP A 146 11.60 -22.23 -4.63
N GLU A 147 11.96 -21.74 -5.81
CA GLU A 147 13.14 -22.26 -6.49
C GLU A 147 14.33 -22.03 -5.56
N SER A 148 15.21 -23.01 -5.42
CA SER A 148 16.38 -22.91 -4.55
C SER A 148 17.35 -21.85 -5.11
N LYS A 149 17.06 -20.59 -4.85
CA LYS A 149 17.97 -19.48 -5.11
C LYS A 149 19.17 -19.61 -4.17
N PRO A 150 20.38 -19.26 -4.61
CA PRO A 150 21.51 -19.24 -3.70
C PRO A 150 21.22 -18.28 -2.52
N PRO A 151 21.70 -18.59 -1.31
CA PRO A 151 21.46 -17.76 -0.14
C PRO A 151 21.97 -16.32 -0.37
N PRO A 152 21.25 -15.30 0.07
CA PRO A 152 21.65 -13.91 -0.15
C PRO A 152 22.83 -13.55 0.75
N ARG A 153 23.79 -12.79 0.21
CA ARG A 153 24.94 -12.24 0.96
C ARG A 153 24.69 -10.82 1.45
N PHE A 154 24.02 -10.02 0.64
CA PHE A 154 23.72 -8.61 0.94
C PHE A 154 22.20 -8.42 0.96
N VAL A 155 21.64 -8.13 2.12
CA VAL A 155 20.19 -8.00 2.29
C VAL A 155 19.78 -6.58 2.67
N GLY A 156 18.65 -6.16 2.16
CA GLY A 156 17.94 -4.97 2.59
C GLY A 156 16.67 -5.35 3.32
N ILE A 157 16.43 -4.71 4.46
CA ILE A 157 15.28 -4.97 5.33
C ILE A 157 14.50 -3.68 5.52
N ASP A 158 13.16 -3.77 5.38
CA ASP A 158 12.26 -2.64 5.63
C ASP A 158 10.89 -3.13 6.13
N ASP A 159 10.10 -2.23 6.72
CA ASP A 159 8.73 -2.54 7.11
C ASP A 159 7.74 -2.28 5.97
N TRP A 160 6.67 -3.04 5.96
CA TRP A 160 5.54 -2.79 5.08
C TRP A 160 4.22 -2.89 5.85
N ALA A 161 3.28 -1.97 5.60
CA ALA A 161 2.01 -1.96 6.29
C ALA A 161 1.05 -2.98 5.69
N TRP A 162 0.69 -4.01 6.47
CA TRP A 162 -0.45 -4.87 6.18
C TRP A 162 -1.75 -4.06 6.28
N ARG A 163 -1.93 -3.38 7.41
CA ARG A 163 -2.98 -2.38 7.66
C ARG A 163 -2.34 -1.18 8.34
N LYS A 164 -2.27 -0.06 7.63
CA LYS A 164 -1.63 1.17 8.12
C LYS A 164 -2.12 1.54 9.53
N GLY A 165 -1.19 1.75 10.45
CA GLY A 165 -1.48 2.09 11.84
C GLY A 165 -1.85 0.92 12.74
N HIS A 166 -1.95 -0.34 12.22
CA HIS A 166 -2.38 -1.49 13.01
C HIS A 166 -1.45 -2.70 12.91
N ARG A 167 -1.07 -3.10 11.71
CA ARG A 167 -0.28 -4.31 11.49
C ARG A 167 0.75 -4.06 10.39
N TYR A 168 1.98 -4.47 10.70
CA TYR A 168 3.13 -4.37 9.82
C TYR A 168 3.76 -5.75 9.64
N GLY A 169 4.51 -5.93 8.59
CA GLY A 169 5.37 -7.07 8.33
C GLY A 169 6.72 -6.57 7.86
N THR A 170 7.67 -7.47 7.65
CA THR A 170 9.01 -7.17 7.17
C THR A 170 9.19 -7.72 5.76
N ILE A 171 9.86 -6.97 4.89
CA ILE A 171 10.31 -7.42 3.57
C ILE A 171 11.83 -7.58 3.58
N ILE A 172 12.32 -8.64 2.98
CA ILE A 172 13.74 -8.93 2.85
C ILE A 172 14.05 -9.05 1.36
N VAL A 173 15.01 -8.26 0.92
CA VAL A 173 15.41 -8.13 -0.49
C VAL A 173 16.88 -8.44 -0.63
N ASP A 174 17.24 -9.27 -1.59
CA ASP A 174 18.62 -9.43 -2.01
C ASP A 174 19.06 -8.19 -2.81
N LEU A 175 20.01 -7.46 -2.27
CA LEU A 175 20.49 -6.21 -2.87
C LEU A 175 21.40 -6.45 -4.10
N GLU A 176 21.95 -7.64 -4.24
CA GLU A 176 22.81 -8.01 -5.35
C GLU A 176 21.99 -8.41 -6.59
N ARG A 177 20.98 -9.23 -6.40
CA ARG A 177 20.07 -9.68 -7.47
C ARG A 177 18.90 -8.71 -7.71
N GLY A 178 18.57 -7.88 -6.74
CA GLY A 178 17.40 -7.01 -6.78
C GLY A 178 16.07 -7.78 -6.62
N ASP A 179 16.08 -8.97 -6.02
CA ASP A 179 14.90 -9.82 -5.84
C ASP A 179 14.39 -9.78 -4.42
N VAL A 180 13.06 -9.93 -4.25
CA VAL A 180 12.49 -10.21 -2.93
C VAL A 180 12.83 -11.65 -2.53
N VAL A 181 13.53 -11.80 -1.40
CA VAL A 181 13.88 -13.10 -0.84
C VAL A 181 12.73 -13.65 -0.01
N ASP A 182 12.16 -12.80 0.88
CA ASP A 182 11.12 -13.24 1.78
C ASP A 182 10.22 -12.10 2.27
N LEU A 183 9.03 -12.47 2.76
CA LEU A 183 8.15 -11.60 3.54
C LEU A 183 7.91 -12.24 4.91
N LEU A 184 8.11 -11.46 5.97
CA LEU A 184 7.79 -11.89 7.33
C LEU A 184 6.43 -11.30 7.76
N PRO A 185 5.65 -12.05 8.57
CA PRO A 185 4.28 -11.67 8.92
C PRO A 185 4.17 -10.49 9.89
N ASP A 186 5.27 -10.15 10.55
CA ASP A 186 5.40 -9.09 11.53
C ASP A 186 6.75 -8.36 11.37
N ARG A 187 7.03 -7.40 12.27
CA ARG A 187 8.27 -6.64 12.33
C ARG A 187 9.01 -6.85 13.66
N ASP A 188 8.73 -7.97 14.32
CA ASP A 188 9.31 -8.25 15.62
C ASP A 188 10.77 -8.68 15.49
N ALA A 189 11.62 -8.23 16.43
CA ALA A 189 13.06 -8.51 16.39
C ALA A 189 13.34 -10.03 16.36
N GLU A 190 12.58 -10.81 17.11
CA GLU A 190 12.75 -12.26 17.20
C GLU A 190 12.46 -12.97 15.86
N THR A 191 11.46 -12.49 15.10
CA THR A 191 11.14 -13.06 13.78
C THR A 191 12.24 -12.80 12.77
N VAL A 192 12.77 -11.56 12.75
CA VAL A 192 13.88 -11.19 11.86
C VAL A 192 15.17 -11.89 12.27
N LYS A 193 15.47 -11.98 13.58
CA LYS A 193 16.62 -12.71 14.13
C LYS A 193 16.59 -14.18 13.66
N LYS A 194 15.49 -14.90 13.85
CA LYS A 194 15.36 -16.30 13.41
C LYS A 194 15.57 -16.46 11.90
N TRP A 195 15.10 -15.49 11.12
CA TRP A 195 15.34 -15.52 9.69
C TRP A 195 16.83 -15.41 9.37
N LEU A 196 17.54 -14.48 10.03
CA LEU A 196 18.99 -14.29 9.86
C LEU A 196 19.81 -15.51 10.34
N GLU A 197 19.44 -16.11 11.46
CA GLU A 197 20.06 -17.35 11.95
C GLU A 197 19.97 -18.50 10.95
N ASN A 198 18.84 -18.58 10.21
CA ASN A 198 18.65 -19.56 9.13
C ASN A 198 19.37 -19.20 7.82
N HIS A 199 19.99 -18.01 7.74
CA HIS A 199 20.72 -17.52 6.58
C HIS A 199 22.14 -17.07 6.96
N PRO A 200 23.01 -17.96 7.46
CA PRO A 200 24.32 -17.60 8.03
C PRO A 200 25.31 -17.03 7.01
N GLY A 201 24.97 -17.05 5.71
CA GLY A 201 25.77 -16.45 4.63
C GLY A 201 25.57 -14.95 4.43
N VAL A 202 24.73 -14.28 5.25
CA VAL A 202 24.52 -12.84 5.17
C VAL A 202 25.74 -12.08 5.70
N GLU A 203 26.34 -11.26 4.84
CA GLU A 203 27.54 -10.48 5.11
C GLU A 203 27.24 -8.99 5.40
N LEU A 204 26.12 -8.47 4.81
CA LEU A 204 25.73 -7.07 4.97
C LEU A 204 24.21 -6.94 5.07
N ILE A 205 23.76 -6.07 5.97
CA ILE A 205 22.35 -5.78 6.23
C ILE A 205 22.12 -4.27 6.11
N SER A 206 21.44 -3.85 5.02
CA SER A 206 20.93 -2.48 4.90
C SER A 206 19.56 -2.38 5.55
N ARG A 207 19.37 -1.41 6.47
CA ARG A 207 18.15 -1.26 7.26
C ARG A 207 17.83 0.20 7.55
N ASP A 208 16.56 0.46 7.89
CA ASP A 208 16.21 1.70 8.56
C ASP A 208 16.88 1.75 9.96
N ARG A 209 16.78 2.90 10.62
CA ARG A 209 17.37 3.11 11.96
C ARG A 209 16.46 2.65 13.10
N SER A 210 15.55 1.70 12.85
CA SER A 210 14.75 1.06 13.88
C SER A 210 15.64 0.27 14.85
N SER A 211 15.44 0.47 16.15
CA SER A 211 16.11 -0.32 17.18
C SER A 211 15.79 -1.82 17.07
N THR A 212 14.58 -2.16 16.62
CA THR A 212 14.12 -3.53 16.41
C THR A 212 14.99 -4.27 15.38
N TYR A 213 15.23 -3.64 14.23
CA TYR A 213 16.05 -4.26 13.19
C TYR A 213 17.55 -4.23 13.53
N ALA A 214 18.01 -3.17 14.24
CA ALA A 214 19.37 -3.11 14.72
C ALA A 214 19.69 -4.25 15.70
N GLN A 215 18.79 -4.50 16.65
CA GLN A 215 18.90 -5.60 17.59
C GLN A 215 18.84 -6.97 16.89
N ALA A 216 17.84 -7.18 16.03
CA ALA A 216 17.69 -8.44 15.28
C ALA A 216 18.93 -8.77 14.45
N ALA A 217 19.53 -7.77 13.80
CA ALA A 217 20.75 -7.93 13.02
C ALA A 217 21.98 -8.24 13.91
N ALA A 218 22.12 -7.56 15.04
CA ALA A 218 23.22 -7.80 15.98
C ALA A 218 23.17 -9.20 16.60
N GLU A 219 21.98 -9.71 16.90
CA GLU A 219 21.78 -11.01 17.51
C GLU A 219 21.75 -12.16 16.50
N GLY A 220 21.07 -11.98 15.36
CA GLY A 220 20.86 -13.03 14.36
C GLY A 220 21.99 -13.18 13.35
N ALA A 221 22.75 -12.12 13.08
CA ALA A 221 23.89 -12.12 12.17
C ALA A 221 25.02 -11.24 12.70
N PRO A 222 25.67 -11.60 13.82
CA PRO A 222 26.64 -10.74 14.54
C PRO A 222 27.88 -10.40 13.72
N LYS A 223 28.19 -11.17 12.68
CA LYS A 223 29.31 -10.91 11.77
C LYS A 223 28.95 -10.02 10.59
N ALA A 224 27.67 -9.81 10.33
CA ALA A 224 27.21 -9.00 9.22
C ALA A 224 27.40 -7.51 9.49
N GLN A 225 27.90 -6.78 8.50
CA GLN A 225 27.99 -5.33 8.56
C GLN A 225 26.60 -4.70 8.45
N GLN A 226 26.24 -3.85 9.40
CA GLN A 226 24.99 -3.10 9.31
C GLN A 226 25.20 -1.77 8.59
N VAL A 227 24.29 -1.40 7.70
CA VAL A 227 24.31 -0.17 6.90
C VAL A 227 23.01 0.58 7.11
N ALA A 228 23.08 1.80 7.62
CA ALA A 228 21.88 2.65 7.79
C ALA A 228 21.37 3.15 6.43
N ASP A 229 20.05 3.22 6.27
CA ASP A 229 19.47 3.78 5.06
C ASP A 229 19.68 5.29 4.96
N ARG A 230 20.37 5.72 3.91
CA ARG A 230 20.71 7.13 3.63
C ARG A 230 19.48 8.03 3.49
N TRP A 231 18.40 7.54 2.91
CA TRP A 231 17.17 8.31 2.80
C TRP A 231 16.57 8.59 4.19
N HIS A 232 16.57 7.59 5.08
CA HIS A 232 16.10 7.74 6.45
C HIS A 232 16.99 8.69 7.28
N LEU A 233 18.31 8.74 7.01
CA LEU A 233 19.20 9.73 7.63
C LEU A 233 18.77 11.16 7.28
N LEU A 234 18.59 11.45 5.98
CA LEU A 234 18.16 12.77 5.50
C LEU A 234 16.73 13.11 5.95
N LYS A 235 15.84 12.13 5.98
CA LYS A 235 14.47 12.30 6.50
C LYS A 235 14.48 12.69 7.98
N ASN A 236 15.25 12.00 8.81
CA ASN A 236 15.33 12.27 10.25
C ASN A 236 15.91 13.66 10.52
N LEU A 237 16.94 14.06 9.74
CA LEU A 237 17.50 15.40 9.80
C LEU A 237 16.46 16.46 9.40
N ARG A 238 15.73 16.24 8.28
CA ARG A 238 14.64 17.12 7.84
C ARG A 238 13.57 17.29 8.94
N GLU A 239 13.22 16.20 9.63
CA GLU A 239 12.26 16.25 10.75
C GLU A 239 12.82 16.99 11.97
N ALA A 240 14.13 16.97 12.19
CA ALA A 240 14.77 17.81 13.22
C ALA A 240 14.67 19.30 12.84
N ILE A 241 14.96 19.64 11.60
CA ILE A 241 14.80 21.02 11.07
C ILE A 241 13.32 21.46 11.12
N GLU A 242 12.36 20.58 10.77
CA GLU A 242 10.92 20.90 10.87
C GLU A 242 10.54 21.31 12.30
N ARG A 243 11.00 20.54 13.32
CA ARG A 243 10.75 20.87 14.74
C ARG A 243 11.44 22.18 15.18
N LEU A 244 12.66 22.44 14.70
CA LEU A 244 13.33 23.73 14.94
C LEU A 244 12.51 24.90 14.38
N LEU A 245 12.05 24.80 13.13
CA LEU A 245 11.23 25.83 12.48
C LEU A 245 9.87 26.00 13.17
N GLU A 246 9.28 24.93 13.71
CA GLU A 246 8.06 25.00 14.54
C GLU A 246 8.31 25.75 15.84
N ARG A 247 9.42 25.45 16.53
CA ARG A 247 9.79 26.13 17.78
C ARG A 247 10.08 27.62 17.57
N GLN A 248 10.77 27.95 16.48
CA GLN A 248 11.17 29.33 16.13
C GLN A 248 10.17 30.01 15.19
N PHE A 249 8.91 29.55 15.13
CA PHE A 249 7.93 29.96 14.11
C PHE A 249 7.79 31.48 13.96
N ASN A 250 7.71 32.22 15.06
CA ASN A 250 7.53 33.68 15.03
C ASN A 250 8.72 34.41 14.40
N VAL A 251 9.94 33.97 14.65
CA VAL A 251 11.17 34.53 14.07
C VAL A 251 11.22 34.23 12.57
N VAL A 252 10.94 32.96 12.22
CA VAL A 252 10.91 32.48 10.84
C VAL A 252 9.86 33.18 9.99
N ASP A 253 8.61 33.30 10.50
CA ASP A 253 7.51 33.97 9.81
C ASP A 253 7.84 35.45 9.53
N LYS A 254 8.43 36.15 10.52
CA LYS A 254 8.86 37.55 10.36
C LYS A 254 9.96 37.67 9.30
N ALA A 255 10.96 36.79 9.32
CA ALA A 255 12.07 36.80 8.36
C ALA A 255 11.57 36.57 6.92
N ILE A 256 10.67 35.62 6.72
CA ILE A 256 10.09 35.33 5.40
C ILE A 256 9.28 36.53 4.89
N LYS A 257 8.43 37.13 5.72
CA LYS A 257 7.64 38.31 5.32
C LYS A 257 8.52 39.47 4.87
N VAL A 258 9.60 39.75 5.60
CA VAL A 258 10.57 40.80 5.22
C VAL A 258 11.21 40.48 3.87
N ALA A 259 11.65 39.22 3.65
CA ALA A 259 12.30 38.79 2.42
C ALA A 259 11.35 38.80 1.21
N GLU A 260 10.08 38.48 1.40
CA GLU A 260 9.06 38.48 0.34
C GLU A 260 8.61 39.92 0.00
N THR A 261 8.47 40.79 1.01
CA THR A 261 8.18 42.23 0.80
C THR A 261 9.32 42.94 0.05
N ALA A 262 10.57 42.63 0.38
CA ALA A 262 11.73 43.17 -0.32
C ALA A 262 11.83 42.71 -1.78
N ALA A 263 11.34 41.52 -2.10
CA ALA A 263 11.32 40.98 -3.46
C ALA A 263 10.15 41.50 -4.31
N ASN A 264 9.06 41.96 -3.69
CA ASN A 264 7.88 42.53 -4.34
C ASN A 264 7.49 43.84 -3.60
N PRO A 265 8.19 44.94 -3.81
CA PRO A 265 7.82 46.20 -3.19
C PRO A 265 6.41 46.59 -3.65
N PRO A 266 5.54 47.09 -2.72
CA PRO A 266 4.23 47.58 -3.12
C PRO A 266 4.38 48.69 -4.15
N PRO A 267 3.49 48.75 -5.19
CA PRO A 267 3.57 49.82 -6.19
C PRO A 267 3.50 51.17 -5.48
N SER A 268 4.44 52.04 -5.75
CA SER A 268 4.47 53.42 -5.27
C SER A 268 3.15 54.10 -5.67
N VAL A 269 2.32 54.40 -4.71
CA VAL A 269 1.10 55.21 -4.95
C VAL A 269 1.55 56.64 -5.23
N PRO A 270 1.25 57.21 -6.41
CA PRO A 270 1.48 58.63 -6.61
C PRO A 270 0.53 59.40 -5.70
N THR A 271 1.08 60.26 -4.86
CA THR A 271 0.33 61.26 -4.09
C THR A 271 -0.29 62.22 -5.08
N SER A 272 -1.59 62.06 -5.34
CA SER A 272 -2.40 63.09 -5.95
C SER A 272 -3.30 63.70 -4.86
N ASP A 273 -2.96 64.95 -4.47
CA ASP A 273 -3.84 65.83 -3.74
C ASP A 273 -5.09 66.12 -4.58
N HIS A 274 -6.20 65.51 -4.24
CA HIS A 274 -7.50 65.99 -4.62
C HIS A 274 -8.48 65.68 -3.47
N ALA A 275 -8.90 66.77 -2.78
CA ALA A 275 -10.04 66.80 -1.90
C ALA A 275 -11.31 66.40 -2.68
N VAL A 276 -12.04 65.46 -2.20
CA VAL A 276 -13.37 65.12 -2.70
C VAL A 276 -14.37 65.11 -1.52
N ASP A 277 -15.40 65.89 -1.75
CA ASP A 277 -16.55 66.16 -0.89
C ASP A 277 -17.23 64.93 -0.31
N VAL A 278 -17.67 65.11 0.93
CA VAL A 278 -18.48 64.17 1.71
C VAL A 278 -19.94 64.22 1.21
N ALA A 279 -20.47 63.16 0.67
CA ALA A 279 -21.89 62.96 0.41
C ALA A 279 -22.52 62.02 1.47
N PRO A 280 -23.80 62.18 1.80
CA PRO A 280 -24.36 61.70 3.07
C PRO A 280 -24.73 60.24 3.11
N THR A 281 -24.56 59.67 4.29
CA THR A 281 -24.89 58.34 4.73
C THR A 281 -26.34 57.94 4.48
N VAL A 282 -26.58 56.92 3.67
CA VAL A 282 -27.87 56.25 3.58
C VAL A 282 -27.90 55.15 4.64
N GLN A 283 -28.83 55.26 5.57
CA GLN A 283 -29.13 54.26 6.61
C GLN A 283 -29.78 53.03 5.97
N SER A 284 -29.19 51.86 6.15
CA SER A 284 -29.81 50.57 5.84
C SER A 284 -30.75 50.13 6.97
N PRO A 285 -31.91 49.55 6.66
CA PRO A 285 -32.87 49.15 7.68
C PRO A 285 -32.42 47.89 8.44
N SER A 286 -32.71 47.86 9.72
CA SER A 286 -32.51 46.75 10.64
C SER A 286 -33.26 45.50 10.18
N PRO A 287 -32.67 44.29 10.28
CA PRO A 287 -33.37 43.06 9.98
C PRO A 287 -34.38 42.71 11.10
N GLN A 288 -35.62 42.47 10.70
CA GLN A 288 -36.64 41.88 11.56
C GLN A 288 -36.31 40.41 11.86
N PRO A 289 -36.68 39.86 13.03
CA PRO A 289 -36.45 38.48 13.37
C PRO A 289 -37.32 37.55 12.51
N PRO A 290 -36.77 36.44 12.00
CA PRO A 290 -37.54 35.48 11.22
C PRO A 290 -38.49 34.66 12.11
N SER A 291 -39.73 34.56 11.66
CA SER A 291 -40.79 33.73 12.20
C SER A 291 -40.36 32.25 12.32
N ASP A 292 -40.81 31.66 13.40
CA ASP A 292 -40.62 30.28 13.84
C ASP A 292 -41.13 29.25 12.79
N GLN A 293 -40.25 28.85 11.84
CA GLN A 293 -40.39 27.64 11.05
C GLN A 293 -39.26 26.74 11.41
N THR A 294 -39.57 25.69 12.16
CA THR A 294 -38.67 24.59 12.52
C THR A 294 -38.07 23.94 11.26
N LEU A 295 -36.95 24.45 10.79
CA LEU A 295 -36.18 23.87 9.71
C LEU A 295 -35.56 22.54 10.20
N GLU A 296 -36.16 21.42 9.77
CA GLU A 296 -35.61 20.09 10.04
C GLU A 296 -34.15 20.00 9.58
N SER A 297 -33.32 19.40 10.42
CA SER A 297 -31.89 19.26 10.13
C SER A 297 -31.65 18.50 8.81
N PRO A 298 -30.66 18.88 7.98
CA PRO A 298 -30.34 18.20 6.72
C PRO A 298 -30.07 16.70 6.88
N SER A 299 -29.64 16.25 8.05
CA SER A 299 -29.43 14.85 8.37
C SER A 299 -30.75 14.08 8.51
N LEU A 300 -31.78 14.71 9.08
CA LEU A 300 -33.11 14.13 9.26
C LEU A 300 -33.83 14.01 7.90
N GLN A 301 -33.72 15.03 7.07
CA GLN A 301 -34.24 15.01 5.69
C GLN A 301 -33.57 13.92 4.85
N ALA A 302 -32.25 13.75 4.95
CA ALA A 302 -31.52 12.67 4.26
C ALA A 302 -31.93 11.26 4.77
N GLN A 303 -32.22 11.12 6.07
CA GLN A 303 -32.71 9.86 6.64
C GLN A 303 -34.12 9.53 6.17
N ARG A 304 -35.03 10.53 6.15
CA ARG A 304 -36.40 10.36 5.59
C ARG A 304 -36.36 9.99 4.12
N ALA A 305 -35.52 10.64 3.32
CA ALA A 305 -35.37 10.32 1.91
C ALA A 305 -34.84 8.88 1.69
N ARG A 306 -33.89 8.42 2.51
CA ARG A 306 -33.40 7.03 2.48
C ARG A 306 -34.50 6.03 2.88
N ARG A 307 -35.33 6.36 3.88
CA ARG A 307 -36.45 5.52 4.31
C ARG A 307 -37.49 5.42 3.22
N LYS A 308 -37.87 6.54 2.58
CA LYS A 308 -38.81 6.58 1.47
C LYS A 308 -38.39 5.68 0.32
N ARG A 309 -37.14 5.78 -0.14
CA ARG A 309 -36.56 4.90 -1.19
C ARG A 309 -36.57 3.43 -0.79
N LYS A 310 -36.42 3.10 0.49
CA LYS A 310 -36.44 1.74 0.98
C LYS A 310 -37.87 1.16 0.97
N ILE A 311 -38.88 1.97 1.31
CA ILE A 311 -40.30 1.62 1.23
C ILE A 311 -40.69 1.38 -0.22
N GLU A 312 -40.36 2.29 -1.12
CA GLU A 312 -40.66 2.17 -2.57
C GLU A 312 -40.06 0.87 -3.14
N ARG A 313 -38.82 0.55 -2.80
CA ARG A 313 -38.19 -0.70 -3.26
C ARG A 313 -38.85 -1.96 -2.68
N PHE A 314 -39.30 -1.89 -1.44
CA PHE A 314 -40.00 -3.00 -0.79
C PHE A 314 -41.35 -3.25 -1.49
N GLU A 315 -42.13 -2.20 -1.76
CA GLU A 315 -43.38 -2.27 -2.48
C GLU A 315 -43.20 -2.80 -3.91
N GLN A 316 -42.20 -2.34 -4.64
CA GLN A 316 -41.88 -2.84 -6.00
C GLN A 316 -41.57 -4.33 -6.02
N VAL A 317 -40.87 -4.85 -5.00
CA VAL A 317 -40.56 -6.30 -4.89
C VAL A 317 -41.84 -7.10 -4.67
N HIS A 318 -42.71 -6.66 -3.76
CA HIS A 318 -43.96 -7.35 -3.47
C HIS A 318 -44.96 -7.26 -4.62
N GLU A 319 -45.05 -6.12 -5.31
CA GLU A 319 -45.90 -5.94 -6.47
C GLU A 319 -45.52 -6.91 -7.60
N ARG A 320 -44.23 -6.96 -7.94
CA ARG A 320 -43.76 -7.90 -8.98
C ARG A 320 -43.96 -9.38 -8.59
N HIS A 321 -43.85 -9.67 -7.29
CA HIS A 321 -44.12 -11.02 -6.81
C HIS A 321 -45.61 -11.40 -6.92
N ARG A 322 -46.51 -10.46 -6.62
CA ARG A 322 -47.98 -10.63 -6.86
C ARG A 322 -48.33 -10.83 -8.33
N GLN A 323 -47.56 -10.21 -9.23
CA GLN A 323 -47.65 -10.39 -10.69
C GLN A 323 -47.07 -11.74 -11.17
N GLY A 324 -46.66 -12.64 -10.26
CA GLY A 324 -46.15 -13.97 -10.60
C GLY A 324 -44.66 -14.02 -10.99
N HIS A 325 -43.91 -12.92 -10.85
CA HIS A 325 -42.50 -12.92 -11.19
C HIS A 325 -41.67 -13.70 -10.13
N SER A 326 -40.78 -14.57 -10.60
CA SER A 326 -39.85 -15.28 -9.71
C SER A 326 -38.84 -14.35 -9.04
N ALA A 327 -38.36 -14.72 -7.85
CA ALA A 327 -37.33 -13.93 -7.12
C ALA A 327 -36.06 -13.64 -7.96
N ARG A 328 -35.67 -14.57 -8.85
CA ARG A 328 -34.56 -14.39 -9.79
C ARG A 328 -34.83 -13.32 -10.84
N ARG A 329 -36.07 -13.27 -11.36
CA ARG A 329 -36.52 -12.25 -12.32
C ARG A 329 -36.58 -10.89 -11.65
N ILE A 330 -37.17 -10.77 -10.44
CA ILE A 330 -37.25 -9.53 -9.66
C ILE A 330 -35.84 -8.99 -9.35
N THR A 331 -34.89 -9.86 -8.99
CA THR A 331 -33.47 -9.52 -8.77
C THR A 331 -32.84 -8.83 -9.98
N ARG A 332 -33.11 -9.36 -11.17
CA ARG A 332 -32.58 -8.84 -12.43
C ARG A 332 -33.25 -7.53 -12.84
N ASP A 333 -34.58 -7.48 -12.80
CA ASP A 333 -35.38 -6.35 -13.25
C ASP A 333 -35.23 -5.11 -12.37
N LEU A 334 -35.03 -5.28 -11.05
CA LEU A 334 -34.84 -4.19 -10.08
C LEU A 334 -33.37 -3.91 -9.76
N HIS A 335 -32.42 -4.60 -10.39
CA HIS A 335 -30.97 -4.50 -10.10
C HIS A 335 -30.66 -4.59 -8.61
N MET A 336 -31.34 -5.50 -7.90
CA MET A 336 -31.16 -5.72 -6.45
C MET A 336 -30.43 -7.02 -6.19
N SER A 337 -29.78 -7.13 -5.01
CA SER A 337 -29.17 -8.41 -4.63
C SER A 337 -30.22 -9.48 -4.32
N SER A 338 -29.97 -10.74 -4.71
CA SER A 338 -30.88 -11.86 -4.45
C SER A 338 -31.20 -12.01 -2.95
N HIS A 339 -30.22 -11.73 -2.08
CA HIS A 339 -30.40 -11.73 -0.63
C HIS A 339 -31.39 -10.65 -0.15
N THR A 340 -31.35 -9.46 -0.76
CA THR A 340 -32.28 -8.36 -0.42
C THR A 340 -33.69 -8.67 -0.89
N VAL A 341 -33.87 -9.20 -2.10
CA VAL A 341 -35.17 -9.62 -2.62
C VAL A 341 -35.77 -10.74 -1.76
N ALA A 342 -34.99 -11.80 -1.44
CA ALA A 342 -35.44 -12.89 -0.58
C ALA A 342 -35.80 -12.42 0.85
N ARG A 343 -35.08 -11.45 1.40
CA ARG A 343 -35.41 -10.84 2.69
C ARG A 343 -36.70 -10.05 2.63
N TYR A 344 -36.93 -9.26 1.59
CA TYR A 344 -38.16 -8.50 1.44
C TYR A 344 -39.36 -9.41 1.27
N LEU A 345 -39.29 -10.47 0.48
CA LEU A 345 -40.38 -11.44 0.29
C LEU A 345 -40.73 -12.21 1.58
N ARG A 346 -39.80 -12.36 2.51
CA ARG A 346 -40.07 -12.99 3.82
C ARG A 346 -40.77 -12.05 4.82
N CYS A 347 -40.69 -10.75 4.61
CA CYS A 347 -41.29 -9.75 5.50
C CYS A 347 -42.68 -9.33 4.98
N LYS A 348 -43.72 -9.44 5.80
CA LYS A 348 -45.07 -8.93 5.46
C LYS A 348 -45.15 -7.40 5.43
N ALA A 349 -44.31 -6.73 6.23
CA ALA A 349 -44.16 -5.28 6.26
C ALA A 349 -42.72 -4.92 6.59
N LEU A 350 -42.25 -3.73 6.14
CA LEU A 350 -40.97 -3.18 6.57
C LEU A 350 -41.06 -2.81 8.06
N PRO A 351 -40.16 -3.30 8.92
CA PRO A 351 -40.14 -2.92 10.33
C PRO A 351 -40.13 -1.41 10.51
N ASP A 352 -40.90 -0.92 11.46
CA ASP A 352 -40.90 0.50 11.82
C ASP A 352 -39.50 0.93 12.24
N TRP A 353 -39.08 2.07 11.71
CA TRP A 353 -37.83 2.68 12.09
C TRP A 353 -37.97 3.23 13.50
N LYS A 354 -37.37 2.56 14.48
CA LYS A 354 -37.16 3.12 15.81
C LYS A 354 -35.86 3.94 15.74
N PRO A 355 -35.85 5.22 16.06
CA PRO A 355 -34.61 5.94 16.26
C PRO A 355 -33.80 5.15 17.29
N GLY A 356 -32.54 4.83 16.96
CA GLY A 356 -31.66 4.12 17.89
C GLY A 356 -31.68 4.82 19.23
N ARG A 357 -31.68 4.04 20.33
CA ARG A 357 -31.58 4.55 21.69
C ARG A 357 -30.55 5.67 21.71
N ALA A 358 -30.91 6.87 22.14
CA ALA A 358 -29.97 7.97 22.27
C ALA A 358 -28.87 7.51 23.23
N TRP A 359 -27.71 7.16 22.67
CA TRP A 359 -26.55 6.89 23.51
C TRP A 359 -26.24 8.19 24.23
N ARG A 360 -26.24 8.20 25.56
CA ARG A 360 -25.67 9.30 26.34
C ARG A 360 -24.26 9.51 25.80
N SER A 361 -24.09 10.58 25.09
CA SER A 361 -22.79 10.94 24.53
C SER A 361 -21.90 11.38 25.69
N ARG A 362 -20.62 11.02 25.68
CA ARG A 362 -19.62 11.56 26.61
C ARG A 362 -19.55 13.09 26.61
N TRP A 363 -20.30 13.73 25.69
CA TRP A 363 -20.44 15.18 25.55
C TRP A 363 -21.59 15.75 26.36
N ASP A 364 -22.57 14.96 26.78
CA ASP A 364 -23.83 15.49 27.30
C ASP A 364 -23.62 16.28 28.62
N GLU A 365 -22.66 15.88 29.44
CA GLU A 365 -22.27 16.56 30.69
C GLU A 365 -21.42 17.82 30.47
N HIS A 366 -20.74 17.91 29.32
CA HIS A 366 -19.80 19.02 29.02
C HIS A 366 -20.29 19.93 27.90
N ARG A 367 -21.43 19.62 27.28
CA ARG A 367 -21.94 20.29 26.09
C ARG A 367 -22.26 21.77 26.31
N GLU A 368 -23.00 22.08 27.36
CA GLU A 368 -23.38 23.45 27.68
C GLU A 368 -22.14 24.31 27.95
N TRP A 369 -21.19 23.78 28.68
CA TRP A 369 -19.97 24.50 28.99
C TRP A 369 -19.10 24.78 27.73
N ILE A 370 -18.90 23.78 26.87
CA ILE A 370 -18.08 24.01 25.67
C ILE A 370 -18.79 24.91 24.64
N ASP A 371 -20.12 24.83 24.56
CA ASP A 371 -20.92 25.69 23.70
C ASP A 371 -20.88 27.14 24.17
N ALA A 372 -20.94 27.39 25.49
CA ALA A 372 -20.79 28.75 26.09
C ALA A 372 -19.39 29.32 25.78
N ARG A 373 -18.30 28.51 25.95
CA ARG A 373 -16.94 28.99 25.66
C ARG A 373 -16.74 29.29 24.16
N ILE A 374 -17.32 28.48 23.26
CA ILE A 374 -17.29 28.77 21.83
C ILE A 374 -18.08 30.04 21.49
N ALA A 375 -19.21 30.32 22.17
CA ALA A 375 -19.99 31.54 22.01
C ALA A 375 -19.24 32.76 22.51
N GLU A 376 -18.41 32.63 23.55
CA GLU A 376 -17.51 33.66 24.08
C GLU A 376 -16.30 33.95 23.17
N GLY A 377 -16.14 33.18 22.07
CA GLY A 377 -15.07 33.36 21.08
C GLY A 377 -13.89 32.42 21.25
N ASP A 378 -13.90 31.47 22.18
CA ASP A 378 -12.85 30.46 22.34
C ASP A 378 -12.91 29.42 21.21
N THR A 379 -12.09 29.60 20.19
CA THR A 379 -12.01 28.69 19.03
C THR A 379 -10.83 27.73 19.07
N ASN A 380 -9.95 27.86 20.07
CA ASN A 380 -8.74 27.03 20.22
C ASN A 380 -9.06 25.67 20.82
N ALA A 381 -9.18 24.66 19.95
CA ALA A 381 -9.50 23.30 20.35
C ALA A 381 -8.51 22.68 21.34
N SER A 382 -7.23 23.09 21.33
CA SER A 382 -6.20 22.58 22.26
C SER A 382 -6.40 23.15 23.66
N GLN A 383 -6.78 24.42 23.77
CA GLN A 383 -7.08 25.06 25.03
C GLN A 383 -8.38 24.51 25.62
N LEU A 384 -9.43 24.42 24.82
CA LEU A 384 -10.71 23.82 25.21
C LEU A 384 -10.55 22.35 25.64
N TYR A 385 -9.70 21.57 24.98
CA TYR A 385 -9.41 20.20 25.39
C TYR A 385 -8.76 20.13 26.76
N ARG A 386 -7.74 20.97 27.05
CA ARG A 386 -7.10 21.02 28.36
C ARG A 386 -8.09 21.40 29.47
N GLN A 387 -8.92 22.40 29.23
CA GLN A 387 -9.95 22.84 30.18
C GLN A 387 -11.03 21.78 30.41
N LEU A 388 -11.47 21.08 29.35
CA LEU A 388 -12.41 19.96 29.45
C LEU A 388 -11.82 18.78 30.23
N THR A 389 -10.54 18.46 29.98
CA THR A 389 -9.85 17.37 30.70
C THR A 389 -9.74 17.69 32.19
N ALA A 390 -9.44 18.94 32.56
CA ALA A 390 -9.45 19.40 33.95
C ALA A 390 -10.84 19.30 34.62
N ARG A 391 -11.92 19.30 33.81
CA ARG A 391 -13.31 19.12 34.26
C ARG A 391 -13.82 17.70 34.17
N GLY A 392 -12.92 16.71 34.02
CA GLY A 392 -13.28 15.28 33.99
C GLY A 392 -13.71 14.74 32.61
N PHE A 393 -13.43 15.43 31.52
CA PHE A 393 -13.68 14.88 30.19
C PHE A 393 -12.63 13.84 29.77
N HIS A 394 -13.08 12.61 29.59
CA HIS A 394 -12.23 11.46 29.20
C HIS A 394 -12.26 11.14 27.71
N GLY A 395 -12.55 12.12 26.85
CA GLY A 395 -12.52 11.97 25.39
C GLY A 395 -11.15 12.29 24.78
N SER A 396 -10.98 12.03 23.48
CA SER A 396 -9.74 12.38 22.77
C SER A 396 -9.74 13.83 22.29
N TYR A 397 -8.55 14.42 22.13
CA TYR A 397 -8.36 15.72 21.49
C TYR A 397 -9.07 15.83 20.14
N ASN A 398 -8.99 14.80 19.31
CA ASN A 398 -9.64 14.76 18.00
C ASN A 398 -11.18 14.88 18.09
N SER A 399 -11.78 14.42 19.19
CA SER A 399 -13.22 14.55 19.40
C SER A 399 -13.61 16.00 19.70
N VAL A 400 -12.81 16.71 20.52
CA VAL A 400 -13.01 18.14 20.81
C VAL A 400 -12.79 18.97 19.54
N GLN A 401 -11.72 18.76 18.82
CA GLN A 401 -11.43 19.45 17.56
C GLN A 401 -12.56 19.29 16.53
N ARG A 402 -13.12 18.08 16.43
CA ARG A 402 -14.26 17.80 15.53
C ARG A 402 -15.54 18.50 16.00
N TYR A 403 -15.77 18.57 17.31
CA TYR A 403 -16.92 19.25 17.89
C TYR A 403 -16.85 20.76 17.63
N VAL A 404 -15.73 21.41 17.95
CA VAL A 404 -15.48 22.84 17.70
C VAL A 404 -15.65 23.17 16.22
N ARG A 405 -15.05 22.39 15.31
CA ARG A 405 -15.22 22.57 13.86
C ARG A 405 -16.68 22.48 13.41
N ARG A 406 -17.45 21.55 13.98
CA ARG A 406 -18.87 21.40 13.65
C ARG A 406 -19.70 22.59 14.13
N ARG A 407 -19.40 23.12 15.29
CA ARG A 407 -20.11 24.30 15.88
C ARG A 407 -19.78 25.59 15.11
N LEU A 408 -18.54 25.74 14.68
CA LEU A 408 -18.12 26.90 13.89
C LEU A 408 -18.53 26.81 12.39
N GLY A 409 -19.41 25.86 12.03
CA GLY A 409 -19.93 25.74 10.66
C GLY A 409 -18.92 25.22 9.64
N ALA A 410 -17.73 24.77 10.07
CA ALA A 410 -16.74 24.15 9.20
C ALA A 410 -17.12 22.70 8.89
N THR A 411 -18.23 22.49 8.17
CA THR A 411 -18.55 21.20 7.57
C THR A 411 -17.48 20.88 6.53
N GLY A 412 -16.88 19.65 6.64
CA GLY A 412 -15.81 19.18 5.78
C GLY A 412 -16.22 18.89 4.33
N ARG A 413 -16.80 19.87 3.67
CA ARG A 413 -16.91 19.96 2.22
C ARG A 413 -15.95 21.07 1.78
N ARG A 414 -15.11 20.74 0.81
CA ARG A 414 -14.31 21.62 -0.03
C ARG A 414 -14.85 23.06 0.07
N ARG A 415 -14.05 23.95 0.68
CA ARG A 415 -14.35 25.39 0.72
C ARG A 415 -14.81 25.81 -0.67
N GLU A 416 -16.11 26.10 -0.84
CA GLU A 416 -16.51 27.10 -1.81
C GLU A 416 -15.82 28.38 -1.33
N ARG A 417 -14.85 28.82 -2.11
CA ARG A 417 -14.22 30.12 -1.92
C ARG A 417 -15.31 31.14 -2.17
N VAL A 418 -15.94 31.61 -1.09
CA VAL A 418 -16.59 32.90 -1.14
C VAL A 418 -15.51 33.88 -1.57
N ASN A 419 -15.75 34.63 -2.66
CA ASN A 419 -14.90 35.70 -3.15
C ASN A 419 -14.92 36.87 -2.12
N ALA A 420 -14.40 36.66 -0.92
CA ALA A 420 -13.82 37.71 -0.15
C ALA A 420 -12.53 38.08 -0.84
N ALA A 421 -12.30 39.35 -1.10
CA ALA A 421 -11.09 39.87 -1.72
C ALA A 421 -9.88 39.08 -1.22
N ARG A 422 -9.19 38.39 -2.14
CA ARG A 422 -7.98 37.64 -1.80
C ARG A 422 -7.05 38.63 -1.09
N PRO A 423 -6.48 38.31 0.09
CA PRO A 423 -5.24 38.93 0.48
C PRO A 423 -4.31 38.72 -0.73
N SER A 424 -3.69 39.75 -1.22
CA SER A 424 -2.86 39.77 -2.42
C SER A 424 -1.67 38.82 -2.33
N ASP A 425 -1.36 38.29 -1.15
CA ASP A 425 -0.23 37.43 -0.91
C ASP A 425 -0.66 36.02 -0.48
N PRO A 426 -0.06 34.96 -1.06
CA PRO A 426 -0.25 33.61 -0.59
C PRO A 426 0.20 33.49 0.88
N PRO A 427 -0.46 32.66 1.72
CA PRO A 427 -0.05 32.49 3.11
C PRO A 427 1.40 31.99 3.17
N PRO A 428 2.18 32.44 4.16
CA PRO A 428 3.58 32.04 4.28
C PRO A 428 3.69 30.52 4.36
N PRO A 429 4.76 29.92 3.83
CA PRO A 429 4.96 28.48 3.81
C PRO A 429 5.06 27.93 5.24
N SER A 430 4.42 26.78 5.48
CA SER A 430 4.47 26.11 6.78
C SER A 430 5.89 25.59 7.10
N PRO A 431 6.25 25.40 8.39
CA PRO A 431 7.53 24.80 8.80
C PRO A 431 7.86 23.50 8.05
N ARG A 432 6.84 22.67 7.82
CA ARG A 432 6.98 21.45 7.04
C ARG A 432 7.36 21.74 5.58
N GLN A 433 6.73 22.72 4.92
CA GLN A 433 7.08 23.09 3.55
C GLN A 433 8.52 23.61 3.48
N LEU A 434 8.90 24.49 4.43
CA LEU A 434 10.25 25.03 4.54
C LEU A 434 11.31 23.93 4.75
N SER A 435 11.01 22.92 5.57
CA SER A 435 11.91 21.78 5.78
C SER A 435 12.10 20.94 4.50
N PHE A 436 11.05 20.81 3.67
CA PHE A 436 11.17 20.19 2.34
C PHE A 436 11.91 21.05 1.32
N GLU A 437 11.76 22.38 1.38
CA GLU A 437 12.54 23.31 0.55
C GLU A 437 14.03 23.23 0.92
N TRP A 438 14.32 23.18 2.23
CA TRP A 438 15.70 23.09 2.70
C TRP A 438 16.37 21.75 2.33
N VAL A 439 15.68 20.60 2.44
CA VAL A 439 16.30 19.28 2.19
C VAL A 439 16.65 19.05 0.71
N ARG A 440 16.11 19.85 -0.21
CA ARG A 440 16.54 19.84 -1.62
C ARG A 440 18.01 20.23 -1.71
N ARG A 441 18.72 19.71 -2.71
CA ARG A 441 20.06 20.16 -2.99
C ARG A 441 20.06 21.67 -3.29
N PRO A 442 21.08 22.42 -2.87
CA PRO A 442 21.14 23.87 -3.10
C PRO A 442 20.94 24.26 -4.57
N GLU A 443 21.48 23.46 -5.49
CA GLU A 443 21.33 23.64 -6.94
C GLU A 443 19.89 23.43 -7.46
N ASP A 444 19.12 22.55 -6.81
CA ASP A 444 17.76 22.21 -7.22
C ASP A 444 16.69 23.13 -6.59
N ARG A 445 17.10 24.08 -5.72
CA ARG A 445 16.19 25.01 -5.07
C ARG A 445 15.76 26.11 -6.03
N LYS A 446 14.47 26.42 -6.06
CA LYS A 446 13.94 27.55 -6.80
C LYS A 446 14.44 28.88 -6.22
N PRO A 447 14.52 29.98 -6.99
CA PRO A 447 15.01 31.26 -6.51
C PRO A 447 14.29 31.79 -5.26
N ASN A 448 12.97 31.61 -5.17
CA ASN A 448 12.17 32.00 -4.01
C ASN A 448 12.43 31.10 -2.79
N GLU A 449 12.67 29.78 -2.97
CA GLU A 449 13.03 28.85 -1.89
C GLU A 449 14.41 29.21 -1.31
N LYS A 450 15.37 29.53 -2.19
CA LYS A 450 16.71 29.97 -1.78
C LYS A 450 16.65 31.24 -0.93
N ARG A 451 15.94 32.28 -1.41
CA ARG A 451 15.76 33.53 -0.64
C ARG A 451 15.14 33.30 0.74
N ARG A 452 14.12 32.44 0.86
CA ARG A 452 13.52 32.12 2.14
C ARG A 452 14.49 31.43 3.09
N ILE A 453 15.24 30.44 2.60
CA ILE A 453 16.25 29.75 3.42
C ILE A 453 17.35 30.70 3.87
N ASP A 454 17.82 31.57 3.00
CA ASP A 454 18.83 32.56 3.32
C ASP A 454 18.30 33.58 4.37
N ALA A 455 17.08 34.05 4.23
CA ALA A 455 16.43 34.92 5.21
C ALA A 455 16.24 34.25 6.60
N ILE A 456 15.87 32.97 6.62
CA ILE A 456 15.76 32.18 7.86
C ILE A 456 17.13 32.08 8.54
N ARG A 457 18.19 31.79 7.78
CA ARG A 457 19.57 31.71 8.33
C ARG A 457 20.00 33.04 8.94
N ALA A 458 19.73 34.14 8.24
CA ALA A 458 20.11 35.48 8.69
C ALA A 458 19.30 35.99 9.90
N SER A 459 18.23 35.30 10.30
CA SER A 459 17.29 35.81 11.31
C SER A 459 17.71 35.57 12.75
N SER A 460 18.62 34.63 13.03
CA SER A 460 19.24 34.41 14.34
C SER A 460 20.49 33.54 14.26
N ASP A 461 21.41 33.72 15.19
CA ASP A 461 22.66 32.93 15.30
C ASP A 461 22.37 31.44 15.51
N GLU A 462 21.32 31.13 16.31
CA GLU A 462 20.89 29.74 16.52
C GLU A 462 20.44 29.07 15.22
N LEU A 463 19.66 29.76 14.40
CA LEU A 463 19.19 29.24 13.11
C LEU A 463 20.36 29.14 12.12
N ALA A 464 21.26 30.12 12.08
CA ALA A 464 22.46 30.07 11.24
C ALA A 464 23.33 28.85 11.56
N ALA A 465 23.64 28.65 12.86
CA ALA A 465 24.46 27.53 13.32
C ALA A 465 23.78 26.17 13.09
N ALA A 466 22.48 26.06 13.39
CA ALA A 466 21.72 24.83 13.20
C ALA A 466 21.63 24.42 11.71
N PHE A 467 21.37 25.36 10.81
CA PHE A 467 21.33 25.09 9.36
C PHE A 467 22.73 24.78 8.81
N GLY A 468 23.80 25.41 9.36
CA GLY A 468 25.18 25.08 9.01
C GLY A 468 25.51 23.62 9.33
N LEU A 469 25.26 23.18 10.57
CA LEU A 469 25.46 21.80 10.99
C LEU A 469 24.58 20.81 10.20
N ALA A 470 23.36 21.21 9.89
CA ALA A 470 22.46 20.37 9.12
C ALA A 470 22.94 20.19 7.67
N ASP A 471 23.48 21.23 7.03
CA ASP A 471 24.06 21.15 5.69
C ASP A 471 25.34 20.30 5.69
N GLU A 472 26.24 20.49 6.69
CA GLU A 472 27.42 19.65 6.86
C GLU A 472 27.03 18.17 6.92
N PHE A 473 26.03 17.81 7.75
CA PHE A 473 25.58 16.42 7.83
C PHE A 473 24.95 15.93 6.54
N ALA A 474 24.10 16.75 5.89
CA ALA A 474 23.42 16.35 4.65
C ALA A 474 24.41 16.02 3.52
N ASP A 475 25.57 16.64 3.53
CA ASP A 475 26.65 16.41 2.56
C ASP A 475 27.38 15.07 2.80
N LEU A 476 27.47 14.57 4.03
CA LEU A 476 28.17 13.31 4.33
C LEU A 476 27.61 12.12 3.52
N PRO A 477 26.31 11.77 3.62
CA PRO A 477 25.78 10.66 2.84
C PRO A 477 25.67 10.96 1.33
N ARG A 478 25.63 12.22 0.93
CA ARG A 478 25.59 12.64 -0.49
C ARG A 478 26.92 12.49 -1.18
N LYS A 479 28.00 12.89 -0.51
CA LYS A 479 29.38 12.86 -1.02
C LYS A 479 30.13 11.58 -0.67
N ARG A 480 29.54 10.70 0.13
CA ARG A 480 30.15 9.45 0.62
C ARG A 480 31.50 9.69 1.29
N SER A 481 31.56 10.65 2.21
CA SER A 481 32.78 11.05 2.90
C SER A 481 32.93 10.37 4.25
N ARG A 482 34.05 9.70 4.51
CA ARG A 482 34.35 8.98 5.76
C ARG A 482 34.84 9.90 6.89
N GLY A 483 35.67 10.86 6.57
CA GLY A 483 36.60 11.48 7.53
C GLY A 483 35.98 12.48 8.49
N THR A 484 34.68 12.80 8.40
CA THR A 484 34.07 13.96 9.06
C THR A 484 32.88 13.65 9.96
N LEU A 485 32.43 12.38 10.03
CA LEU A 485 31.29 12.04 10.88
C LEU A 485 31.59 12.21 12.36
N GLY A 486 32.76 11.78 12.81
CA GLY A 486 33.20 11.94 14.21
C GLY A 486 33.30 13.40 14.63
N ASP A 487 33.91 14.25 13.78
CA ASP A 487 34.03 15.69 14.03
C ASP A 487 32.65 16.36 14.03
N TRP A 488 31.79 15.97 13.09
CA TRP A 488 30.43 16.47 13.05
C TRP A 488 29.62 16.09 14.30
N LEU A 489 29.78 14.85 14.80
CA LEU A 489 29.10 14.38 16.00
C LEU A 489 29.48 15.21 17.23
N VAL A 490 30.76 15.54 17.39
CA VAL A 490 31.23 16.42 18.49
C VAL A 490 30.55 17.80 18.40
N LYS A 491 30.55 18.42 17.22
CA LYS A 491 29.87 19.70 16.99
C LYS A 491 28.36 19.62 17.22
N GLY A 492 27.73 18.55 16.74
CA GLY A 492 26.28 18.34 16.85
C GLY A 492 25.84 18.13 18.31
N GLU A 493 26.56 17.33 19.08
CA GLU A 493 26.28 17.04 20.48
C GLU A 493 26.50 18.26 21.40
N THR A 494 27.41 19.16 21.03
CA THR A 494 27.65 20.42 21.73
C THR A 494 26.84 21.61 21.22
N SER A 495 25.97 21.39 20.21
CA SER A 495 25.12 22.43 19.62
C SER A 495 24.17 23.04 20.66
N THR A 496 24.01 24.36 20.61
CA THR A 496 23.02 25.11 21.40
C THR A 496 21.59 24.78 20.97
N CYS A 497 21.39 24.34 19.71
CA CYS A 497 20.10 23.93 19.18
C CYS A 497 19.70 22.52 19.66
N PRO A 498 18.65 22.38 20.49
CA PRO A 498 18.28 21.10 21.07
C PRO A 498 17.82 20.06 20.03
N GLU A 499 17.28 20.47 18.90
CA GLU A 499 16.84 19.57 17.83
C GLU A 499 18.05 18.94 17.13
N ILE A 500 19.11 19.71 16.87
CA ILE A 500 20.37 19.22 16.28
C ILE A 500 21.10 18.32 17.27
N ARG A 501 21.19 18.72 18.54
CA ARG A 501 21.82 17.90 19.59
C ARG A 501 21.15 16.52 19.71
N ARG A 502 19.82 16.46 19.81
CA ARG A 502 19.08 15.19 19.88
C ARG A 502 19.27 14.35 18.62
N PHE A 503 19.38 15.00 17.47
CA PHE A 503 19.65 14.29 16.22
C PHE A 503 21.06 13.69 16.27
N ALA A 504 22.10 14.44 16.67
CA ALA A 504 23.48 13.95 16.82
C ALA A 504 23.57 12.79 17.82
N GLU A 505 22.96 12.92 19.01
CA GLU A 505 22.86 11.84 19.99
C GLU A 505 22.20 10.57 19.42
N SER A 506 21.21 10.76 18.55
CA SER A 506 20.56 9.62 17.88
C SER A 506 21.47 8.96 16.84
N ILE A 507 22.30 9.74 16.14
CA ILE A 507 23.32 9.22 15.20
C ILE A 507 24.41 8.46 15.95
N ARG A 508 24.89 8.98 17.10
CA ARG A 508 25.91 8.34 17.94
C ARG A 508 25.52 6.92 18.33
N ARG A 509 24.25 6.69 18.67
CA ARG A 509 23.76 5.35 19.05
C ARG A 509 23.84 4.30 17.93
N ASP A 510 23.95 4.73 16.67
CA ASP A 510 23.98 3.87 15.49
C ASP A 510 25.16 4.23 14.56
N GLU A 511 26.24 4.77 15.16
CA GLU A 511 27.36 5.38 14.45
C GLU A 511 28.02 4.45 13.44
N ALA A 512 28.26 3.19 13.81
CA ALA A 512 28.91 2.22 12.93
C ALA A 512 28.08 1.99 11.65
N ALA A 513 26.75 1.83 11.76
CA ALA A 513 25.88 1.66 10.60
C ALA A 513 25.75 2.93 9.77
N VAL A 514 25.78 4.11 10.40
CA VAL A 514 25.78 5.41 9.70
C VAL A 514 27.09 5.62 8.95
N LEU A 515 28.22 5.29 9.56
CA LEU A 515 29.54 5.36 8.91
C LEU A 515 29.59 4.41 7.71
N ALA A 516 29.11 3.18 7.86
CA ALA A 516 28.99 2.22 6.78
C ALA A 516 28.10 2.76 5.65
N ALA A 517 27.00 3.47 5.94
CA ALA A 517 26.15 4.08 4.94
C ALA A 517 26.85 5.15 4.08
N MET A 518 27.91 5.76 4.61
CA MET A 518 28.71 6.77 3.88
C MET A 518 29.75 6.14 2.95
N THR A 519 30.06 4.88 3.11
CA THR A 519 31.15 4.19 2.39
C THR A 519 30.67 3.08 1.50
N GLU A 520 29.67 2.31 1.96
CA GLU A 520 29.17 1.18 1.22
C GLU A 520 28.34 1.61 0.00
N ARG A 521 28.45 0.83 -1.06
CA ARG A 521 27.64 1.06 -2.28
C ARG A 521 26.16 0.70 -2.07
N TRP A 522 25.91 -0.24 -1.17
CA TRP A 522 24.59 -0.79 -0.91
C TRP A 522 23.67 0.21 -0.17
N SER A 523 22.41 0.18 -0.46
CA SER A 523 21.39 1.03 0.18
C SER A 523 20.02 0.39 0.11
N ASN A 524 19.08 0.91 0.89
CA ASN A 524 17.69 0.44 0.91
C ASN A 524 16.82 0.90 -0.28
N GLY A 525 17.38 1.63 -1.25
CA GLY A 525 16.64 2.10 -2.43
C GLY A 525 15.88 0.98 -3.18
N PRO A 526 16.51 -0.18 -3.49
CA PRO A 526 15.79 -1.31 -4.09
C PRO A 526 14.64 -1.82 -3.22
N VAL A 527 14.81 -1.86 -1.89
CA VAL A 527 13.79 -2.31 -0.94
C VAL A 527 12.57 -1.39 -0.97
N GLU A 528 12.77 -0.06 -1.01
CA GLU A 528 11.67 0.89 -1.12
C GLU A 528 10.87 0.67 -2.43
N GLY A 529 11.56 0.40 -3.54
CA GLY A 529 10.95 0.00 -4.81
C GLY A 529 10.04 -1.23 -4.65
N HIS A 530 10.53 -2.27 -3.99
CA HIS A 530 9.78 -3.49 -3.72
C HIS A 530 8.63 -3.29 -2.73
N VAL A 531 8.78 -2.45 -1.71
CA VAL A 531 7.68 -2.05 -0.81
C VAL A 531 6.56 -1.36 -1.59
N ASN A 532 6.88 -0.51 -2.56
CA ASN A 532 5.90 0.14 -3.42
C ASN A 532 5.21 -0.88 -4.35
N ARG A 533 5.95 -1.83 -4.93
CA ARG A 533 5.40 -2.96 -5.70
C ARG A 533 4.47 -3.84 -4.85
N LEU A 534 4.89 -4.19 -3.62
CA LEU A 534 4.06 -4.93 -2.66
C LEU A 534 2.75 -4.19 -2.36
N LYS A 535 2.81 -2.88 -2.12
CA LYS A 535 1.61 -2.04 -1.92
C LYS A 535 0.67 -2.10 -3.13
N MET A 536 1.21 -2.10 -4.35
CA MET A 536 0.43 -2.24 -5.58
C MET A 536 -0.23 -3.61 -5.68
N ILE A 537 0.53 -4.71 -5.50
CA ILE A 537 0.02 -6.08 -5.52
C ILE A 537 -1.09 -6.24 -4.47
N LYS A 538 -0.87 -5.74 -3.25
CA LYS A 538 -1.87 -5.77 -2.18
C LYS A 538 -3.17 -5.04 -2.55
N ARG A 539 -3.09 -3.89 -3.22
CA ARG A 539 -4.26 -3.15 -3.71
C ARG A 539 -5.00 -3.91 -4.80
N GLN A 540 -4.31 -4.56 -5.73
CA GLN A 540 -4.91 -5.43 -6.76
C GLN A 540 -5.71 -6.60 -6.16
N MET A 541 -5.33 -7.04 -4.96
CA MET A 541 -6.02 -8.13 -4.24
C MET A 541 -7.20 -7.65 -3.39
N TYR A 542 -7.57 -6.37 -3.47
CA TYR A 542 -8.70 -5.75 -2.76
C TYR A 542 -8.74 -6.01 -1.24
N GLY A 543 -7.57 -6.21 -0.61
CA GLY A 543 -7.46 -6.50 0.81
C GLY A 543 -7.99 -7.88 1.25
N ARG A 544 -8.29 -8.79 0.30
CA ARG A 544 -8.88 -10.13 0.58
C ARG A 544 -7.85 -11.25 0.61
N ALA A 545 -6.63 -11.00 0.20
CA ALA A 545 -5.61 -12.03 0.19
C ALA A 545 -5.04 -12.29 1.58
N GLY A 546 -4.90 -13.56 1.92
CA GLY A 546 -4.11 -13.99 3.08
C GLY A 546 -2.61 -13.82 2.82
N PHE A 547 -1.82 -13.83 3.90
CA PHE A 547 -0.37 -13.64 3.88
C PHE A 547 0.34 -14.55 2.88
N ARG A 548 0.06 -15.87 2.91
CA ARG A 548 0.68 -16.86 2.02
C ARG A 548 0.52 -16.53 0.53
N LEU A 549 -0.66 -16.03 0.12
CA LEU A 549 -0.89 -15.66 -1.28
C LEU A 549 -0.14 -14.36 -1.65
N LEU A 550 -0.10 -13.39 -0.74
CA LEU A 550 0.64 -12.15 -0.95
C LEU A 550 2.14 -12.44 -1.09
N MET A 551 2.70 -13.22 -0.16
CA MET A 551 4.09 -13.67 -0.17
C MET A 551 4.43 -14.37 -1.50
N ALA A 552 3.66 -15.39 -1.88
CA ALA A 552 3.89 -16.12 -3.13
C ALA A 552 3.86 -15.19 -4.37
N ARG A 553 2.96 -14.19 -4.40
CA ARG A 553 2.91 -13.22 -5.50
C ARG A 553 4.08 -12.24 -5.49
N VAL A 554 4.57 -11.84 -4.33
CA VAL A 554 5.66 -10.85 -4.23
C VAL A 554 7.00 -11.49 -4.52
N VAL A 555 7.27 -12.66 -3.95
CA VAL A 555 8.54 -13.41 -4.13
C VAL A 555 8.69 -13.92 -5.56
N ASN A 556 7.59 -14.40 -6.18
CA ASN A 556 7.60 -14.95 -7.54
C ASN A 556 7.13 -13.95 -8.61
N ALA A 557 6.96 -12.68 -8.26
CA ALA A 557 6.67 -11.65 -9.24
C ALA A 557 7.98 -11.23 -9.92
N ALA A 558 8.23 -11.72 -11.12
CA ALA A 558 9.33 -11.30 -11.99
C ALA A 558 9.25 -9.81 -12.34
#